data_f74e495951f4b154eb34b4b81565d4ce
#
_entry.id   f74e495951f4b154eb34b4b81565d4ce
#
_cell.length_a   1.000
_cell.length_b   1.000
_cell.length_c   1.000
_cell.angle_alpha   90.00
_cell.angle_beta   90.00
_cell.angle_gamma   90.00
#
_symmetry.space_group_name_H-M   'P 1'
#
loop_
_entity.id
_entity.type
_entity.pdbx_description
1 polymer ?
#
loop_
_entity_poly.entity_id
_entity_poly.type
_entity_poly.pdbx_seq_one_letter_code
_entity_poly.pdbx_strand_id
1 'polypeptide(L)'
;DAFIPEEYWTLDAELNVKGERKPLIAKFYGTEKEKMTIESKEHLNKILKELDGADYEVSEIKKGERTKKAPVPFTTSTLQQEASKALNFATSKTMRIAQQLYEGVDVKGSGTVGIITYLRTDSTRISEEADSNVRSYIGEQYGSQYVAAEGARKSGSQKIQDAHEAIRPTDVTRTPAMLKDSLSRDQFRLYQLIWKRFVASRMMPAVYETTSVKIAAGKYRFNVATSKIAFEGFRLIYTEAGEEKDEKGVLLKGLDENSELSLEQFDSKQHFTQPPAHYTEASLVKTLEELGIGRPSTYAPTITLIINRRYVAKENKNLYMTELGEVVNNIMMHSFPSIVDVSFTANMESLLDGVAEGKVRWKTIIENFYPDLDAAVKKAEEELEEVKIEDEVT
;
A
#
# COMPACT_ATOMS: atom_id res chain seq x y z
N ASP A 1 20.21 6.21 -11.67
CA ASP A 1 21.14 7.02 -12.49
C ASP A 1 20.85 6.95 -13.98
N ALA A 2 20.10 5.96 -14.48
CA ALA A 2 19.75 5.82 -15.90
C ALA A 2 18.39 6.41 -16.27
N PHE A 3 17.67 7.02 -15.33
CA PHE A 3 16.34 7.58 -15.60
C PHE A 3 16.46 8.90 -16.35
N ILE A 4 15.78 8.99 -17.49
CA ILE A 4 15.68 10.20 -18.30
C ILE A 4 14.24 10.70 -18.20
N PRO A 5 14.00 11.90 -17.63
CA PRO A 5 12.66 12.47 -17.57
C PRO A 5 12.10 12.73 -18.98
N GLU A 6 10.88 12.29 -19.22
CA GLU A 6 10.13 12.56 -20.44
C GLU A 6 9.10 13.65 -20.18
N GLU A 7 9.04 14.63 -21.06
CA GLU A 7 8.06 15.72 -21.00
C GLU A 7 6.68 15.21 -21.42
N TYR A 8 5.66 15.64 -20.70
CA TYR A 8 4.28 15.51 -21.13
C TYR A 8 3.42 16.66 -20.59
N TRP A 9 2.29 16.87 -21.24
CA TRP A 9 1.34 17.93 -20.89
C TRP A 9 -0.01 17.35 -20.51
N THR A 10 -0.69 18.03 -19.59
CA THR A 10 -2.11 17.82 -19.33
C THR A 10 -2.89 19.02 -19.86
N LEU A 11 -4.11 18.76 -20.32
CA LEU A 11 -5.02 19.77 -20.83
C LEU A 11 -6.39 19.55 -20.22
N ASP A 12 -6.87 20.51 -19.46
CA ASP A 12 -8.22 20.54 -18.90
C ASP A 12 -9.03 21.62 -19.62
N ALA A 13 -10.26 21.30 -19.98
CA ALA A 13 -11.21 22.28 -20.50
C ALA A 13 -12.18 22.66 -19.36
N GLU A 14 -12.25 23.95 -19.05
CA GLU A 14 -13.27 24.51 -18.16
C GLU A 14 -14.48 24.85 -19.01
N LEU A 15 -15.59 24.14 -18.77
CA LEU A 15 -16.81 24.24 -19.54
C LEU A 15 -17.93 24.82 -18.70
N ASN A 16 -18.56 25.87 -19.16
CA ASN A 16 -19.80 26.36 -18.60
C ASN A 16 -20.96 25.45 -19.02
N VAL A 17 -21.73 25.00 -18.07
CA VAL A 17 -22.95 24.25 -18.28
C VAL A 17 -24.14 25.20 -18.06
N LYS A 18 -24.99 25.32 -19.05
CA LYS A 18 -26.16 26.21 -18.94
C LYS A 18 -27.04 25.85 -17.75
N GLY A 19 -27.26 26.81 -16.88
CA GLY A 19 -28.05 26.62 -15.64
C GLY A 19 -27.21 26.24 -14.40
N GLU A 20 -25.92 25.93 -14.56
CA GLU A 20 -25.02 25.64 -13.45
C GLU A 20 -24.15 26.85 -13.11
N ARG A 21 -23.82 27.00 -11.80
CA ARG A 21 -22.95 28.11 -11.32
C ARG A 21 -21.48 27.87 -11.38
N LYS A 22 -21.07 26.61 -11.45
CA LYS A 22 -19.65 26.21 -11.44
C LYS A 22 -19.29 25.56 -12.76
N PRO A 23 -18.12 25.89 -13.32
CA PRO A 23 -17.67 25.25 -14.54
C PRO A 23 -17.38 23.74 -14.29
N LEU A 24 -17.57 22.96 -15.32
CA LEU A 24 -17.21 21.56 -15.40
C LEU A 24 -15.78 21.44 -15.87
N ILE A 25 -14.93 20.77 -15.13
CA ILE A 25 -13.53 20.51 -15.51
C ILE A 25 -13.45 19.18 -16.24
N ALA A 26 -13.20 19.21 -17.52
CA ALA A 26 -13.08 18.03 -18.36
C ALA A 26 -11.63 17.81 -18.79
N LYS A 27 -11.11 16.61 -18.55
CA LYS A 27 -9.70 16.26 -18.86
C LYS A 27 -9.60 15.72 -20.28
N PHE A 28 -8.61 16.21 -21.02
CA PHE A 28 -8.29 15.71 -22.36
C PHE A 28 -8.00 14.21 -22.32
N TYR A 29 -8.61 13.50 -23.22
CA TYR A 29 -8.45 12.04 -23.35
C TYR A 29 -7.65 11.64 -24.58
N GLY A 30 -7.95 12.25 -25.71
CA GLY A 30 -7.41 11.92 -27.03
C GLY A 30 -8.52 11.99 -28.09
N THR A 31 -8.61 11.00 -28.94
CA THR A 31 -9.66 10.87 -29.93
C THR A 31 -10.74 9.87 -29.46
N GLU A 32 -11.77 9.68 -30.28
CA GLU A 32 -12.79 8.65 -30.01
C GLU A 32 -12.19 7.24 -29.98
N LYS A 33 -11.14 6.99 -30.77
CA LYS A 33 -10.56 5.67 -30.97
C LYS A 33 -9.45 5.34 -30.00
N GLU A 34 -8.69 6.36 -29.56
CA GLU A 34 -7.48 6.14 -28.77
C GLU A 34 -7.22 7.24 -27.75
N LYS A 35 -6.63 6.82 -26.63
CA LYS A 35 -6.08 7.73 -25.63
C LYS A 35 -4.78 8.31 -26.17
N MET A 36 -4.59 9.63 -26.01
CA MET A 36 -3.39 10.31 -26.46
C MET A 36 -2.62 10.93 -25.28
N THR A 37 -1.30 10.90 -25.36
CA THR A 37 -0.41 11.66 -24.50
C THR A 37 0.05 12.90 -25.27
N ILE A 38 0.02 14.05 -24.63
CA ILE A 38 0.54 15.30 -25.21
C ILE A 38 2.02 15.38 -24.84
N GLU A 39 2.91 15.10 -25.79
CA GLU A 39 4.34 14.86 -25.54
C GLU A 39 5.19 16.14 -25.57
N SER A 40 4.66 17.25 -26.09
CA SER A 40 5.39 18.51 -26.20
C SER A 40 4.46 19.72 -26.26
N LYS A 41 5.03 20.90 -26.10
CA LYS A 41 4.29 22.15 -26.25
C LYS A 41 3.79 22.36 -27.68
N GLU A 42 4.55 21.95 -28.68
CA GLU A 42 4.16 22.00 -30.09
C GLU A 42 2.92 21.09 -30.33
N HIS A 43 2.92 19.89 -29.77
CA HIS A 43 1.78 18.99 -29.84
C HIS A 43 0.55 19.60 -29.16
N LEU A 44 0.72 20.18 -27.97
CA LEU A 44 -0.35 20.92 -27.29
C LEU A 44 -0.91 22.05 -28.14
N ASN A 45 -0.03 22.91 -28.71
CA ASN A 45 -0.44 24.05 -29.54
C ASN A 45 -1.22 23.61 -30.79
N LYS A 46 -0.83 22.48 -31.40
CA LYS A 46 -1.57 21.88 -32.50
C LYS A 46 -2.98 21.47 -32.08
N ILE A 47 -3.12 20.80 -30.94
CA ILE A 47 -4.43 20.39 -30.39
C ILE A 47 -5.28 21.62 -30.09
N LEU A 48 -4.73 22.66 -29.44
CA LEU A 48 -5.44 23.88 -29.12
C LEU A 48 -5.93 24.61 -30.39
N LYS A 49 -5.10 24.65 -31.41
CA LYS A 49 -5.48 25.23 -32.72
C LYS A 49 -6.61 24.46 -33.40
N GLU A 50 -6.62 23.13 -33.29
CA GLU A 50 -7.67 22.28 -33.85
C GLU A 50 -8.97 22.34 -33.01
N LEU A 51 -8.89 22.75 -31.76
CA LEU A 51 -10.04 22.98 -30.87
C LEU A 51 -10.59 24.40 -30.95
N ASP A 52 -9.91 25.30 -31.66
CA ASP A 52 -10.38 26.67 -31.85
C ASP A 52 -11.70 26.69 -32.61
N GLY A 53 -12.73 27.28 -31.99
CA GLY A 53 -14.08 27.32 -32.54
C GLY A 53 -14.83 25.98 -32.53
N ALA A 54 -14.33 24.97 -31.85
CA ALA A 54 -15.04 23.69 -31.74
C ALA A 54 -16.26 23.78 -30.83
N ASP A 55 -17.33 23.11 -31.20
CA ASP A 55 -18.50 22.91 -30.37
C ASP A 55 -18.23 21.79 -29.36
N TYR A 56 -18.74 21.94 -28.14
CA TYR A 56 -18.61 20.96 -27.07
C TYR A 56 -19.95 20.31 -26.81
N GLU A 57 -20.00 18.98 -26.94
CA GLU A 57 -21.22 18.20 -26.79
C GLU A 57 -21.00 17.01 -25.87
N VAL A 58 -21.99 16.69 -25.07
CA VAL A 58 -21.99 15.45 -24.28
C VAL A 58 -22.24 14.29 -25.23
N SER A 59 -21.21 13.47 -25.46
CA SER A 59 -21.30 12.32 -26.39
C SER A 59 -21.71 11.01 -25.72
N GLU A 60 -21.44 10.86 -24.43
CA GLU A 60 -21.79 9.66 -23.67
C GLU A 60 -21.86 9.96 -22.18
N ILE A 61 -22.88 9.40 -21.51
CA ILE A 61 -22.97 9.38 -20.04
C ILE A 61 -23.13 7.93 -19.61
N LYS A 62 -22.17 7.45 -18.79
CA LYS A 62 -22.24 6.14 -18.16
C LYS A 62 -22.42 6.29 -16.66
N LYS A 63 -23.49 5.70 -16.13
CA LYS A 63 -23.73 5.56 -14.70
C LYS A 63 -23.49 4.11 -14.30
N GLY A 64 -22.83 3.89 -13.17
CA GLY A 64 -22.55 2.56 -12.69
C GLY A 64 -22.29 2.56 -11.18
N GLU A 65 -21.97 1.38 -10.67
CA GLU A 65 -21.59 1.18 -9.29
C GLU A 65 -20.19 0.56 -9.21
N ARG A 66 -19.44 0.97 -8.22
CA ARG A 66 -18.15 0.38 -7.87
C ARG A 66 -18.16 -0.03 -6.41
N THR A 67 -17.78 -1.27 -6.12
CA THR A 67 -17.63 -1.74 -4.75
C THR A 67 -16.15 -1.77 -4.36
N LYS A 68 -15.85 -1.33 -3.13
CA LYS A 68 -14.55 -1.48 -2.51
C LYS A 68 -14.68 -2.45 -1.34
N LYS A 69 -14.00 -3.58 -1.45
CA LYS A 69 -13.99 -4.59 -0.39
C LYS A 69 -13.18 -4.11 0.81
N ALA A 70 -13.63 -4.48 2.02
CA ALA A 70 -12.87 -4.25 3.24
C ALA A 70 -11.50 -4.97 3.16
N PRO A 71 -10.43 -4.43 3.74
CA PRO A 71 -9.16 -5.12 3.79
C PRO A 71 -9.22 -6.33 4.73
N VAL A 72 -8.31 -7.29 4.55
CA VAL A 72 -8.16 -8.44 5.45
C VAL A 72 -7.54 -8.01 6.79
N PRO A 73 -7.68 -8.80 7.86
CA PRO A 73 -6.96 -8.55 9.12
C PRO A 73 -5.44 -8.47 8.90
N PHE A 74 -4.74 -7.82 9.82
CA PHE A 74 -3.30 -7.63 9.69
C PHE A 74 -2.50 -8.91 9.77
N THR A 75 -1.52 -9.01 8.88
CA THR A 75 -0.29 -9.79 9.05
C THR A 75 0.79 -8.91 9.65
N THR A 76 1.94 -9.47 10.02
CA THR A 76 3.10 -8.69 10.48
C THR A 76 3.52 -7.65 9.44
N SER A 77 3.63 -8.05 8.18
CA SER A 77 4.03 -7.17 7.07
C SER A 77 3.04 -6.02 6.89
N THR A 78 1.75 -6.31 6.79
CA THR A 78 0.73 -5.28 6.57
C THR A 78 0.56 -4.35 7.77
N LEU A 79 0.75 -4.85 9.00
CA LEU A 79 0.76 -4.01 10.20
C LEU A 79 1.95 -3.04 10.19
N GLN A 80 3.14 -3.51 9.86
CA GLN A 80 4.34 -2.66 9.75
C GLN A 80 4.15 -1.58 8.68
N GLN A 81 3.62 -1.93 7.52
CA GLN A 81 3.34 -0.99 6.44
C GLN A 81 2.34 0.09 6.86
N GLU A 82 1.22 -0.31 7.43
CA GLU A 82 0.16 0.62 7.79
C GLU A 82 0.53 1.47 9.00
N ALA A 83 1.20 0.92 10.01
CA ALA A 83 1.70 1.69 11.15
C ALA A 83 2.76 2.72 10.73
N SER A 84 3.61 2.39 9.75
CA SER A 84 4.55 3.35 9.18
C SER A 84 3.84 4.52 8.48
N LYS A 85 2.84 4.23 7.68
CA LYS A 85 2.08 5.24 6.93
C LYS A 85 1.17 6.09 7.83
N ALA A 86 0.34 5.44 8.64
CA ALA A 86 -0.70 6.09 9.43
C ALA A 86 -0.18 6.72 10.73
N LEU A 87 0.78 6.06 11.39
CA LEU A 87 1.26 6.43 12.71
C LEU A 87 2.66 7.05 12.71
N ASN A 88 3.36 6.96 11.59
CA ASN A 88 4.76 7.32 11.45
C ASN A 88 5.68 6.52 12.40
N PHE A 89 5.39 5.22 12.57
CA PHE A 89 6.19 4.32 13.38
C PHE A 89 7.23 3.62 12.50
N ALA A 90 8.47 3.57 12.99
CA ALA A 90 9.47 2.65 12.43
C ALA A 90 9.00 1.21 12.63
N THR A 91 9.41 0.31 11.74
CA THR A 91 9.05 -1.13 11.81
C THR A 91 9.45 -1.75 13.14
N SER A 92 10.65 -1.44 13.64
CA SER A 92 11.13 -1.90 14.96
C SER A 92 10.27 -1.38 16.12
N LYS A 93 9.83 -0.10 16.06
CA LYS A 93 8.92 0.48 17.06
C LYS A 93 7.57 -0.22 17.02
N THR A 94 7.02 -0.47 15.84
CA THR A 94 5.77 -1.20 15.67
C THR A 94 5.84 -2.57 16.33
N MET A 95 6.90 -3.33 16.09
CA MET A 95 7.06 -4.67 16.65
C MET A 95 7.27 -4.65 18.15
N ARG A 96 8.01 -3.69 18.68
CA ARG A 96 8.20 -3.54 20.14
C ARG A 96 6.88 -3.24 20.85
N ILE A 97 6.07 -2.33 20.30
CA ILE A 97 4.77 -2.00 20.90
C ILE A 97 3.79 -3.17 20.76
N ALA A 98 3.76 -3.83 19.59
CA ALA A 98 2.94 -5.02 19.39
C ALA A 98 3.31 -6.14 20.39
N GLN A 99 4.61 -6.33 20.68
CA GLN A 99 5.07 -7.27 21.69
C GLN A 99 4.50 -6.94 23.08
N GLN A 100 4.51 -5.67 23.49
CA GLN A 100 3.91 -5.23 24.75
C GLN A 100 2.40 -5.52 24.81
N LEU A 101 1.67 -5.25 23.73
CA LEU A 101 0.23 -5.51 23.66
C LEU A 101 -0.09 -7.00 23.70
N TYR A 102 0.77 -7.85 23.16
CA TYR A 102 0.64 -9.30 23.18
C TYR A 102 0.99 -9.91 24.53
N GLU A 103 2.13 -9.53 25.12
CA GLU A 103 2.60 -10.09 26.40
C GLU A 103 1.72 -9.67 27.56
N GLY A 104 1.13 -8.50 27.51
CA GLY A 104 0.17 -8.00 28.47
C GLY A 104 0.36 -6.55 28.85
N VAL A 105 -0.76 -5.89 29.06
CA VAL A 105 -0.86 -4.52 29.59
C VAL A 105 -1.82 -4.53 30.76
N ASP A 106 -1.60 -3.61 31.70
CA ASP A 106 -2.49 -3.45 32.85
C ASP A 106 -3.80 -2.80 32.42
N VAL A 107 -4.87 -3.61 32.40
CA VAL A 107 -6.21 -3.15 32.08
C VAL A 107 -7.00 -2.97 33.39
N LYS A 108 -7.49 -1.76 33.60
CA LYS A 108 -8.27 -1.42 34.78
C LYS A 108 -9.43 -2.40 34.97
N GLY A 109 -9.44 -3.08 36.13
CA GLY A 109 -10.48 -4.08 36.48
C GLY A 109 -10.24 -5.48 35.92
N SER A 110 -9.20 -5.71 35.10
CA SER A 110 -8.88 -7.02 34.53
C SER A 110 -7.45 -7.50 34.84
N GLY A 111 -6.61 -6.62 35.45
CA GLY A 111 -5.19 -6.93 35.67
C GLY A 111 -4.38 -6.93 34.37
N THR A 112 -3.24 -7.60 34.37
CA THR A 112 -2.36 -7.71 33.20
C THR A 112 -2.89 -8.74 32.23
N VAL A 113 -3.25 -8.29 31.02
CA VAL A 113 -3.81 -9.14 29.94
C VAL A 113 -3.22 -8.81 28.59
N GLY A 114 -2.96 -9.84 27.78
CA GLY A 114 -2.64 -9.70 26.38
C GLY A 114 -3.88 -9.29 25.58
N ILE A 115 -3.81 -8.19 24.89
CA ILE A 115 -4.97 -7.60 24.20
C ILE A 115 -4.94 -7.79 22.68
N ILE A 116 -3.89 -8.36 22.13
CA ILE A 116 -3.81 -8.79 20.73
C ILE A 116 -3.34 -10.24 20.63
N THR A 117 -3.62 -10.88 19.50
CA THR A 117 -3.08 -12.20 19.13
C THR A 117 -1.59 -12.11 18.80
N TYR A 118 -0.96 -13.27 18.58
CA TYR A 118 0.46 -13.34 18.28
C TYR A 118 0.85 -12.47 17.09
N LEU A 119 1.90 -11.68 17.26
CA LEU A 119 2.27 -10.59 16.35
C LEU A 119 3.15 -11.00 15.17
N ARG A 120 3.73 -12.20 15.18
CA ARG A 120 4.59 -12.69 14.09
C ARG A 120 3.83 -13.74 13.30
N THR A 121 3.10 -13.28 12.30
CA THR A 121 2.24 -14.11 11.47
C THR A 121 2.14 -13.56 10.05
N ASP A 122 2.06 -14.43 9.08
CA ASP A 122 1.70 -14.14 7.69
C ASP A 122 0.26 -14.57 7.37
N SER A 123 -0.46 -15.09 8.38
CA SER A 123 -1.85 -15.52 8.26
C SER A 123 -2.83 -14.35 8.33
N THR A 124 -3.86 -14.42 7.50
CA THR A 124 -5.05 -13.56 7.57
C THR A 124 -6.27 -14.30 8.14
N ARG A 125 -6.08 -15.55 8.58
CA ARG A 125 -7.12 -16.40 9.19
C ARG A 125 -7.52 -15.87 10.56
N ILE A 126 -8.76 -16.04 10.92
CA ILE A 126 -9.26 -15.85 12.30
C ILE A 126 -10.05 -17.08 12.72
N SER A 127 -10.14 -17.34 14.02
CA SER A 127 -10.94 -18.45 14.56
C SER A 127 -12.44 -18.22 14.32
N GLU A 128 -13.20 -19.29 14.29
CA GLU A 128 -14.66 -19.22 14.14
C GLU A 128 -15.31 -18.43 15.28
N GLU A 129 -14.80 -18.61 16.51
CA GLU A 129 -15.24 -17.86 17.68
C GLU A 129 -15.03 -16.34 17.49
N ALA A 130 -13.83 -15.94 17.08
CA ALA A 130 -13.52 -14.53 16.84
C ALA A 130 -14.36 -13.94 15.68
N ASP A 131 -14.61 -14.73 14.63
CA ASP A 131 -15.49 -14.34 13.52
C ASP A 131 -16.92 -14.10 13.99
N SER A 132 -17.46 -15.03 14.77
CA SER A 132 -18.81 -14.91 15.36
C SER A 132 -18.93 -13.69 16.27
N ASN A 133 -17.96 -13.51 17.17
CA ASN A 133 -17.97 -12.39 18.13
C ASN A 133 -17.90 -11.03 17.45
N VAL A 134 -17.04 -10.87 16.44
CA VAL A 134 -16.95 -9.59 15.73
C VAL A 134 -18.18 -9.30 14.88
N ARG A 135 -18.81 -10.32 14.29
CA ARG A 135 -20.06 -10.15 13.54
C ARG A 135 -21.21 -9.71 14.44
N SER A 136 -21.35 -10.34 15.61
CA SER A 136 -22.31 -9.93 16.62
C SER A 136 -22.08 -8.48 17.05
N TYR A 137 -20.83 -8.13 17.35
CA TYR A 137 -20.44 -6.78 17.71
C TYR A 137 -20.81 -5.75 16.62
N ILE A 138 -20.52 -6.04 15.35
CA ILE A 138 -20.88 -5.16 14.23
C ILE A 138 -22.40 -4.99 14.15
N GLY A 139 -23.16 -6.08 14.24
CA GLY A 139 -24.62 -6.04 14.19
C GLY A 139 -25.23 -5.20 15.32
N GLU A 140 -24.70 -5.31 16.52
CA GLU A 140 -25.16 -4.57 17.70
C GLU A 140 -24.80 -3.08 17.67
N GLN A 141 -23.58 -2.75 17.21
CA GLN A 141 -23.07 -1.38 17.27
C GLN A 141 -23.38 -0.53 16.03
N TYR A 142 -23.43 -1.16 14.85
CA TYR A 142 -23.58 -0.44 13.57
C TYR A 142 -24.82 -0.86 12.79
N GLY A 143 -25.43 -1.97 13.15
CA GLY A 143 -26.61 -2.54 12.49
C GLY A 143 -26.27 -3.70 11.55
N SER A 144 -27.26 -4.58 11.37
CA SER A 144 -27.11 -5.82 10.57
C SER A 144 -26.73 -5.57 9.11
N GLN A 145 -27.07 -4.43 8.54
CA GLN A 145 -26.71 -4.04 7.16
C GLN A 145 -25.20 -3.84 6.97
N TYR A 146 -24.44 -3.67 8.06
CA TYR A 146 -22.97 -3.55 8.00
C TYR A 146 -22.23 -4.88 8.16
N VAL A 147 -22.92 -5.96 8.53
CA VAL A 147 -22.30 -7.27 8.70
C VAL A 147 -22.07 -7.94 7.35
N ALA A 148 -20.83 -8.25 7.00
CA ALA A 148 -20.51 -8.96 5.77
C ALA A 148 -21.14 -10.36 5.76
N ALA A 149 -21.58 -10.83 4.58
CA ALA A 149 -22.11 -12.17 4.42
C ALA A 149 -21.07 -13.25 4.83
N GLU A 150 -21.54 -14.35 5.42
CA GLU A 150 -20.70 -15.51 5.71
C GLU A 150 -20.07 -16.06 4.42
N GLY A 151 -18.80 -16.44 4.50
CA GLY A 151 -18.07 -17.00 3.34
C GLY A 151 -17.62 -16.01 2.28
N ALA A 152 -17.87 -14.69 2.44
CA ALA A 152 -17.42 -13.66 1.51
C ALA A 152 -15.88 -13.61 1.33
N ARG A 153 -15.15 -14.32 2.20
CA ARG A 153 -13.70 -14.46 2.16
C ARG A 153 -13.25 -15.84 2.63
N LYS A 154 -13.43 -16.85 1.78
CA LYS A 154 -12.50 -17.98 1.85
C LYS A 154 -11.14 -17.40 1.47
N SER A 155 -10.20 -17.39 2.41
CA SER A 155 -8.80 -17.09 2.11
C SER A 155 -8.39 -17.97 0.93
N GLY A 156 -7.76 -17.36 -0.08
CA GLY A 156 -7.18 -18.13 -1.19
C GLY A 156 -6.30 -19.24 -0.62
N SER A 157 -6.10 -20.30 -1.39
CA SER A 157 -5.37 -21.53 -1.07
C SER A 157 -4.13 -21.25 -0.21
N GLN A 158 -4.32 -21.10 1.10
CA GLN A 158 -3.23 -20.99 2.04
C GLN A 158 -2.71 -22.40 2.32
N LYS A 159 -1.41 -22.53 2.18
CA LYS A 159 -0.65 -23.68 2.66
C LYS A 159 -1.12 -24.03 4.07
N ILE A 160 -1.45 -25.27 4.28
CA ILE A 160 -2.11 -25.85 5.49
C ILE A 160 -1.27 -25.71 6.78
N GLN A 161 -0.20 -24.90 6.76
CA GLN A 161 0.81 -24.88 7.82
C GLN A 161 0.68 -23.75 8.83
N ASP A 162 -0.36 -22.92 8.71
CA ASP A 162 -0.47 -21.77 9.57
C ASP A 162 -1.32 -22.08 10.81
N ALA A 163 -0.64 -22.48 11.87
CA ALA A 163 -1.25 -22.61 13.20
C ALA A 163 -1.62 -21.24 13.79
N HIS A 164 -1.11 -20.15 13.23
CA HIS A 164 -1.31 -18.80 13.71
C HIS A 164 -2.57 -18.17 13.11
N GLU A 165 -3.13 -17.25 13.84
CA GLU A 165 -4.17 -16.33 13.35
C GLU A 165 -3.56 -15.02 12.88
N ALA A 166 -4.38 -14.20 12.21
CA ALA A 166 -4.08 -12.80 11.96
C ALA A 166 -3.88 -12.02 13.27
N ILE A 167 -3.24 -10.86 13.17
CA ILE A 167 -3.11 -9.91 14.29
C ILE A 167 -4.45 -9.22 14.50
N ARG A 168 -5.08 -9.49 15.63
CA ARG A 168 -6.40 -8.97 16.01
C ARG A 168 -6.50 -8.73 17.50
N PRO A 169 -7.49 -7.95 17.98
CA PRO A 169 -7.84 -7.92 19.40
C PRO A 169 -8.19 -9.32 19.92
N THR A 170 -7.75 -9.66 21.12
CA THR A 170 -8.17 -10.91 21.79
C THR A 170 -9.66 -10.90 22.13
N ASP A 171 -10.18 -9.71 22.42
CA ASP A 171 -11.59 -9.45 22.74
C ASP A 171 -12.04 -8.16 22.03
N VAL A 172 -12.93 -8.28 21.04
CA VAL A 172 -13.44 -7.16 20.25
C VAL A 172 -14.23 -6.15 21.07
N THR A 173 -14.82 -6.60 22.19
CA THR A 173 -15.61 -5.72 23.08
C THR A 173 -14.74 -4.77 23.88
N ARG A 174 -13.45 -5.03 23.99
CA ARG A 174 -12.46 -4.10 24.54
C ARG A 174 -12.12 -3.03 23.51
N THR A 175 -13.04 -2.08 23.36
CA THR A 175 -12.87 -1.01 22.40
C THR A 175 -11.67 -0.12 22.74
N PRO A 176 -11.06 0.58 21.75
CA PRO A 176 -9.99 1.54 22.01
C PRO A 176 -10.39 2.60 23.05
N ALA A 177 -11.64 3.06 23.04
CA ALA A 177 -12.14 4.04 24.00
C ALA A 177 -12.08 3.53 25.44
N MET A 178 -12.41 2.26 25.68
CA MET A 178 -12.36 1.63 27.01
C MET A 178 -10.92 1.47 27.52
N LEU A 179 -9.96 1.25 26.62
CA LEU A 179 -8.56 1.02 26.97
C LEU A 179 -7.71 2.28 27.02
N LYS A 180 -8.28 3.43 26.69
CA LYS A 180 -7.54 4.70 26.55
C LYS A 180 -6.70 5.06 27.78
N ASP A 181 -7.27 4.87 28.97
CA ASP A 181 -6.60 5.22 30.22
C ASP A 181 -5.64 4.12 30.72
N SER A 182 -5.68 2.94 30.12
CA SER A 182 -4.81 1.80 30.46
C SER A 182 -3.57 1.71 29.56
N LEU A 183 -3.56 2.43 28.45
CA LEU A 183 -2.52 2.33 27.44
C LEU A 183 -1.69 3.62 27.32
N SER A 184 -0.39 3.49 27.07
CA SER A 184 0.40 4.62 26.62
C SER A 184 -0.13 5.15 25.28
N ARG A 185 0.24 6.39 24.92
CA ARG A 185 -0.19 7.00 23.67
C ARG A 185 0.12 6.14 22.43
N ASP A 186 1.31 5.56 22.38
CA ASP A 186 1.73 4.75 21.24
C ASP A 186 1.06 3.36 21.24
N GLN A 187 0.90 2.75 22.41
CA GLN A 187 0.12 1.52 22.57
C GLN A 187 -1.34 1.72 22.14
N PHE A 188 -1.96 2.82 22.56
CA PHE A 188 -3.34 3.15 22.18
C PHE A 188 -3.48 3.32 20.67
N ARG A 189 -2.57 4.05 20.02
CA ARG A 189 -2.61 4.29 18.58
C ARG A 189 -2.46 2.99 17.79
N LEU A 190 -1.54 2.11 18.19
CA LEU A 190 -1.35 0.83 17.52
C LEU A 190 -2.52 -0.11 17.75
N TYR A 191 -3.01 -0.21 19.00
CA TYR A 191 -4.18 -1.01 19.31
C TYR A 191 -5.42 -0.54 18.53
N GLN A 192 -5.67 0.76 18.47
CA GLN A 192 -6.77 1.35 17.71
C GLN A 192 -6.68 0.98 16.22
N LEU A 193 -5.49 1.00 15.64
CA LEU A 193 -5.26 0.61 14.25
C LEU A 193 -5.61 -0.86 14.03
N ILE A 194 -5.13 -1.76 14.89
CA ILE A 194 -5.39 -3.19 14.84
C ILE A 194 -6.88 -3.48 15.03
N TRP A 195 -7.51 -2.86 16.02
CA TRP A 195 -8.92 -3.05 16.34
C TRP A 195 -9.82 -2.63 15.17
N LYS A 196 -9.61 -1.42 14.65
CA LYS A 196 -10.38 -0.89 13.52
C LYS A 196 -10.24 -1.76 12.27
N ARG A 197 -9.04 -2.19 11.95
CA ARG A 197 -8.78 -3.07 10.80
C ARG A 197 -9.50 -4.40 10.94
N PHE A 198 -9.47 -4.99 12.14
CA PHE A 198 -10.13 -6.26 12.42
C PHE A 198 -11.64 -6.16 12.27
N VAL A 199 -12.27 -5.17 12.91
CA VAL A 199 -13.72 -4.97 12.80
C VAL A 199 -14.09 -4.68 11.33
N ALA A 200 -13.41 -3.77 10.67
CA ALA A 200 -13.63 -3.45 9.25
C ALA A 200 -13.55 -4.68 8.35
N SER A 201 -12.66 -5.63 8.65
CA SER A 201 -12.47 -6.84 7.84
C SER A 201 -13.72 -7.73 7.76
N ARG A 202 -14.68 -7.56 8.64
CA ARG A 202 -15.94 -8.30 8.69
C ARG A 202 -17.16 -7.44 8.39
N MET A 203 -16.94 -6.19 7.93
CA MET A 203 -17.99 -5.29 7.49
C MET A 203 -18.23 -5.42 5.98
N MET A 204 -19.42 -5.01 5.58
CA MET A 204 -19.82 -4.94 4.17
C MET A 204 -18.88 -4.02 3.36
N PRO A 205 -18.69 -4.29 2.07
CA PRO A 205 -17.97 -3.41 1.17
C PRO A 205 -18.56 -2.00 1.14
N ALA A 206 -17.72 -1.01 0.87
CA ALA A 206 -18.21 0.31 0.50
C ALA A 206 -18.72 0.30 -0.94
N VAL A 207 -19.83 0.99 -1.18
CA VAL A 207 -20.46 1.10 -2.50
C VAL A 207 -20.42 2.54 -2.96
N TYR A 208 -19.97 2.73 -4.20
CA TYR A 208 -19.89 4.04 -4.84
C TYR A 208 -20.77 4.07 -6.08
N GLU A 209 -21.57 5.12 -6.20
CA GLU A 209 -22.16 5.50 -7.47
C GLU A 209 -21.13 6.23 -8.30
N THR A 210 -20.93 5.79 -9.53
CA THR A 210 -19.96 6.38 -10.46
C THR A 210 -20.69 7.00 -11.64
N THR A 211 -20.25 8.18 -12.08
CA THR A 211 -20.72 8.80 -13.31
C THR A 211 -19.50 9.17 -14.15
N SER A 212 -19.48 8.70 -15.38
CA SER A 212 -18.44 9.04 -16.36
C SER A 212 -19.13 9.72 -17.54
N VAL A 213 -18.60 10.88 -17.91
CA VAL A 213 -19.11 11.68 -19.05
C VAL A 213 -18.00 11.83 -20.06
N LYS A 214 -18.29 11.55 -21.32
CA LYS A 214 -17.45 11.89 -22.46
C LYS A 214 -18.01 13.11 -23.16
N ILE A 215 -17.13 14.04 -23.43
CA ILE A 215 -17.44 15.28 -24.14
C ILE A 215 -16.67 15.28 -25.47
N ALA A 216 -17.40 15.45 -26.55
CA ALA A 216 -16.84 15.59 -27.87
C ALA A 216 -16.51 17.05 -28.15
N ALA A 217 -15.34 17.31 -28.70
CA ALA A 217 -14.91 18.60 -29.23
C ALA A 217 -14.17 18.35 -30.55
N GLY A 218 -14.86 18.49 -31.66
CA GLY A 218 -14.35 18.07 -32.97
C GLY A 218 -13.96 16.57 -32.96
N LYS A 219 -12.71 16.28 -33.40
CA LYS A 219 -12.19 14.90 -33.35
C LYS A 219 -11.75 14.43 -31.98
N TYR A 220 -11.62 15.36 -31.02
CA TYR A 220 -11.11 15.10 -29.68
C TYR A 220 -12.19 14.75 -28.68
N ARG A 221 -11.77 14.14 -27.59
CA ARG A 221 -12.64 13.74 -26.47
C ARG A 221 -12.03 14.21 -25.16
N PHE A 222 -12.92 14.68 -24.27
CA PHE A 222 -12.61 15.03 -22.90
C PHE A 222 -13.44 14.17 -21.97
N ASN A 223 -12.87 13.79 -20.84
CA ASN A 223 -13.53 12.93 -19.86
C ASN A 223 -13.75 13.65 -18.54
N VAL A 224 -14.91 13.42 -17.96
CA VAL A 224 -15.20 13.77 -16.56
C VAL A 224 -15.67 12.50 -15.86
N ALA A 225 -15.07 12.20 -14.71
CA ALA A 225 -15.49 11.08 -13.90
C ALA A 225 -15.72 11.59 -12.47
N THR A 226 -16.84 11.17 -11.89
CA THR A 226 -17.17 11.43 -10.49
C THR A 226 -17.56 10.15 -9.79
N SER A 227 -17.35 10.13 -8.49
CA SER A 227 -17.67 9.00 -7.64
C SER A 227 -18.24 9.54 -6.32
N LYS A 228 -19.36 9.00 -5.90
CA LYS A 228 -20.02 9.38 -4.64
C LYS A 228 -20.26 8.11 -3.83
N ILE A 229 -20.00 8.17 -2.53
CA ILE A 229 -20.33 7.07 -1.62
C ILE A 229 -21.84 6.93 -1.53
N ALA A 230 -22.36 5.78 -1.93
CA ALA A 230 -23.75 5.37 -1.77
C ALA A 230 -23.97 4.64 -0.44
N PHE A 231 -22.97 3.79 -0.05
CA PHE A 231 -22.96 3.09 1.21
C PHE A 231 -21.51 3.02 1.73
N GLU A 232 -21.31 3.47 2.96
CA GLU A 232 -19.96 3.57 3.54
C GLU A 232 -19.33 2.20 3.82
N GLY A 233 -20.14 1.20 4.20
CA GLY A 233 -19.63 -0.11 4.56
C GLY A 233 -18.54 -0.03 5.61
N PHE A 234 -17.43 -0.74 5.42
CA PHE A 234 -16.29 -0.74 6.34
C PHE A 234 -15.63 0.64 6.51
N ARG A 235 -15.81 1.56 5.56
CA ARG A 235 -15.23 2.91 5.63
C ARG A 235 -15.81 3.75 6.75
N LEU A 236 -16.95 3.35 7.32
CA LEU A 236 -17.50 3.98 8.50
C LEU A 236 -16.48 4.04 9.66
N ILE A 237 -15.59 3.04 9.77
CA ILE A 237 -14.64 2.93 10.89
C ILE A 237 -13.17 2.86 10.47
N TYR A 238 -12.88 2.51 9.21
CA TYR A 238 -11.51 2.28 8.75
C TYR A 238 -11.27 2.76 7.33
N THR A 239 -10.19 3.51 7.15
CA THR A 239 -9.61 3.86 5.84
C THR A 239 -8.10 3.65 5.92
N GLU A 240 -7.49 3.12 4.87
CA GLU A 240 -6.05 2.96 4.79
C GLU A 240 -5.35 4.31 4.64
N ALA A 241 -4.14 4.42 5.19
CA ALA A 241 -3.35 5.63 5.06
C ALA A 241 -2.93 5.85 3.61
N GLY A 242 -3.09 7.09 3.13
CA GLY A 242 -2.80 7.46 1.74
C GLY A 242 -3.96 7.21 0.78
N GLU A 243 -5.11 6.69 1.23
CA GLU A 243 -6.31 6.76 0.42
C GLU A 243 -6.72 8.21 0.22
N GLU A 244 -6.96 8.57 -1.03
CA GLU A 244 -7.55 9.88 -1.35
C GLU A 244 -8.86 10.01 -0.59
N LYS A 245 -9.02 11.14 0.09
CA LYS A 245 -10.35 11.52 0.59
C LYS A 245 -11.22 11.59 -0.65
N ASP A 246 -12.34 10.84 -0.62
CA ASP A 246 -13.28 10.91 -1.71
C ASP A 246 -13.48 12.38 -2.07
N GLU A 247 -13.00 12.77 -3.24
CA GLU A 247 -13.26 14.08 -3.76
C GLU A 247 -14.79 14.20 -3.71
N LYS A 248 -15.28 15.26 -3.10
CA LYS A 248 -16.66 15.66 -3.26
C LYS A 248 -16.79 15.99 -4.74
N GLY A 249 -17.02 14.95 -5.55
CA GLY A 249 -17.10 15.08 -6.97
C GLY A 249 -18.04 16.23 -7.28
N VAL A 250 -17.64 17.08 -8.20
CA VAL A 250 -18.55 18.09 -8.75
C VAL A 250 -19.80 17.31 -9.13
N LEU A 251 -20.91 17.62 -8.44
CA LEU A 251 -22.19 16.97 -8.67
C LEU A 251 -22.55 17.25 -10.13
N LEU A 252 -22.41 16.24 -11.00
CA LEU A 252 -22.92 16.27 -12.38
C LEU A 252 -24.47 16.12 -12.38
N LYS A 253 -25.12 16.73 -11.37
CA LYS A 253 -26.58 16.74 -11.26
C LYS A 253 -27.11 17.61 -12.39
N GLY A 254 -27.93 17.00 -13.23
CA GLY A 254 -28.61 17.70 -14.33
C GLY A 254 -27.86 17.71 -15.65
N LEU A 255 -26.64 17.15 -15.73
CA LEU A 255 -25.94 16.97 -17.00
C LEU A 255 -26.58 15.78 -17.75
N ASP A 256 -27.03 16.04 -18.96
CA ASP A 256 -27.57 15.05 -19.91
C ASP A 256 -26.98 15.26 -21.30
N GLU A 257 -27.39 14.41 -22.26
CA GLU A 257 -26.90 14.47 -23.65
C GLU A 257 -27.35 15.74 -24.39
N ASN A 258 -28.32 16.49 -23.86
CA ASN A 258 -28.83 17.74 -24.43
C ASN A 258 -28.28 18.99 -23.71
N SER A 259 -27.37 18.80 -22.74
CA SER A 259 -26.80 19.91 -21.98
C SER A 259 -25.97 20.81 -22.89
N GLU A 260 -26.27 22.09 -22.90
CA GLU A 260 -25.50 23.10 -23.62
C GLU A 260 -24.22 23.41 -22.86
N LEU A 261 -23.07 23.15 -23.55
CA LEU A 261 -21.74 23.38 -23.04
C LEU A 261 -21.06 24.50 -23.83
N SER A 262 -20.32 25.37 -23.13
CA SER A 262 -19.46 26.35 -23.78
C SER A 262 -18.10 26.39 -23.10
N LEU A 263 -17.04 26.46 -23.90
CA LEU A 263 -15.68 26.58 -23.37
C LEU A 263 -15.51 27.95 -22.71
N GLU A 264 -15.07 27.97 -21.46
CA GLU A 264 -14.63 29.16 -20.77
C GLU A 264 -13.15 29.39 -20.98
N GLN A 265 -12.33 28.43 -20.64
CA GLN A 265 -10.89 28.47 -20.86
C GLN A 265 -10.27 27.06 -20.85
N PHE A 266 -9.03 26.99 -21.30
CA PHE A 266 -8.17 25.82 -21.11
C PHE A 266 -7.18 26.05 -19.98
N ASP A 267 -6.96 25.02 -19.15
CA ASP A 267 -5.84 24.95 -18.21
C ASP A 267 -4.88 23.85 -18.70
N SER A 268 -3.66 24.25 -19.02
CA SER A 268 -2.61 23.32 -19.48
C SER A 268 -1.41 23.38 -18.58
N LYS A 269 -0.86 22.20 -18.24
CA LYS A 269 0.29 22.08 -17.34
C LYS A 269 1.35 21.18 -17.94
N GLN A 270 2.59 21.64 -17.87
CA GLN A 270 3.78 20.85 -18.21
C GLN A 270 4.15 19.93 -17.05
N HIS A 271 4.48 18.71 -17.38
CA HIS A 271 4.95 17.70 -16.44
C HIS A 271 6.17 16.97 -17.02
N PHE A 272 6.91 16.35 -16.13
CA PHE A 272 7.96 15.42 -16.47
C PHE A 272 7.73 14.12 -15.71
N THR A 273 7.97 13.00 -16.36
CA THR A 273 7.97 11.72 -15.70
C THR A 273 8.96 11.72 -14.53
N GLN A 274 8.63 11.05 -13.46
CA GLN A 274 9.45 10.99 -12.25
C GLN A 274 10.15 9.63 -12.16
N PRO A 275 11.38 9.57 -11.63
CA PRO A 275 12.03 8.31 -11.35
C PRO A 275 11.22 7.51 -10.31
N PRO A 276 11.47 6.19 -10.21
CA PRO A 276 10.93 5.40 -9.10
C PRO A 276 11.26 6.08 -7.77
N ALA A 277 10.29 6.12 -6.86
CA ALA A 277 10.49 6.71 -5.54
C ALA A 277 11.50 5.88 -4.73
N HIS A 278 12.27 6.56 -3.87
CA HIS A 278 13.08 5.88 -2.87
C HIS A 278 12.21 4.98 -1.99
N TYR A 279 12.78 3.88 -1.52
CA TYR A 279 12.13 3.04 -0.54
C TYR A 279 11.88 3.80 0.75
N THR A 280 10.71 3.60 1.33
CA THR A 280 10.43 3.82 2.75
C THR A 280 10.52 2.48 3.48
N GLU A 281 10.52 2.47 4.81
CA GLU A 281 10.43 1.18 5.54
C GLU A 281 9.18 0.39 5.11
N ALA A 282 8.04 1.06 4.95
CA ALA A 282 6.79 0.43 4.51
C ALA A 282 6.89 -0.19 3.11
N SER A 283 7.42 0.54 2.12
CA SER A 283 7.55 0.03 0.77
C SER A 283 8.63 -1.05 0.66
N LEU A 284 9.69 -0.97 1.47
CA LEU A 284 10.72 -2.01 1.52
C LEU A 284 10.15 -3.32 2.10
N VAL A 285 9.41 -3.27 3.20
CA VAL A 285 8.72 -4.46 3.76
C VAL A 285 7.81 -5.08 2.72
N LYS A 286 7.02 -4.26 2.02
CA LYS A 286 6.12 -4.73 0.96
C LYS A 286 6.89 -5.45 -0.16
N THR A 287 7.97 -4.84 -0.64
CA THR A 287 8.80 -5.43 -1.70
C THR A 287 9.47 -6.73 -1.26
N LEU A 288 9.99 -6.79 -0.03
CA LEU A 288 10.58 -8.02 0.52
C LEU A 288 9.54 -9.16 0.57
N GLU A 289 8.32 -8.85 1.04
CA GLU A 289 7.22 -9.83 1.07
C GLU A 289 6.84 -10.30 -0.34
N GLU A 290 6.66 -9.38 -1.29
CA GLU A 290 6.31 -9.71 -2.69
C GLU A 290 7.37 -10.56 -3.38
N LEU A 291 8.64 -10.36 -3.05
CA LEU A 291 9.77 -11.14 -3.57
C LEU A 291 10.00 -12.45 -2.81
N GLY A 292 9.28 -12.69 -1.72
CA GLY A 292 9.47 -13.88 -0.88
C GLY A 292 10.74 -13.84 -0.02
N ILE A 293 11.30 -12.66 0.19
CA ILE A 293 12.52 -12.43 0.97
C ILE A 293 12.15 -12.05 2.41
N GLY A 294 12.69 -12.78 3.37
CA GLY A 294 12.39 -12.58 4.79
C GLY A 294 11.07 -13.22 5.22
N ARG A 295 10.81 -13.12 6.51
CA ARG A 295 9.62 -13.66 7.18
C ARG A 295 9.16 -12.65 8.25
N PRO A 296 7.98 -12.84 8.85
CA PRO A 296 7.47 -11.96 9.91
C PRO A 296 8.48 -11.63 11.01
N SER A 297 9.39 -12.54 11.32
CA SER A 297 10.42 -12.35 12.35
C SER A 297 11.62 -11.53 11.88
N THR A 298 11.85 -11.36 10.58
CA THR A 298 13.09 -10.78 10.04
C THR A 298 12.94 -9.45 9.32
N TYR A 299 11.74 -9.03 8.92
CA TYR A 299 11.56 -7.76 8.21
C TYR A 299 12.12 -6.56 8.99
N ALA A 300 11.63 -6.33 10.20
CA ALA A 300 12.06 -5.21 11.02
C ALA A 300 13.55 -5.32 11.45
N PRO A 301 14.07 -6.49 11.89
CA PRO A 301 15.49 -6.64 12.18
C PRO A 301 16.40 -6.34 10.99
N THR A 302 16.05 -6.78 9.79
CA THR A 302 16.84 -6.53 8.57
C THR A 302 16.92 -5.04 8.25
N ILE A 303 15.79 -4.33 8.29
CA ILE A 303 15.75 -2.88 8.05
C ILE A 303 16.57 -2.14 9.12
N THR A 304 16.40 -2.51 10.38
CA THR A 304 17.16 -1.91 11.48
C THR A 304 18.67 -2.16 11.31
N LEU A 305 19.05 -3.36 10.87
CA LEU A 305 20.45 -3.74 10.68
C LEU A 305 21.14 -2.88 9.62
N ILE A 306 20.52 -2.71 8.44
CA ILE A 306 21.13 -1.93 7.34
C ILE A 306 21.24 -0.44 7.68
N ILE A 307 20.30 0.10 8.49
CA ILE A 307 20.37 1.47 8.99
C ILE A 307 21.49 1.60 10.06
N ASN A 308 21.54 0.68 11.04
CA ASN A 308 22.53 0.73 12.12
C ASN A 308 23.97 0.53 11.59
N ARG A 309 24.14 -0.26 10.53
CA ARG A 309 25.42 -0.41 9.85
C ARG A 309 25.78 0.74 8.93
N ARG A 310 24.92 1.75 8.84
CA ARG A 310 25.08 2.91 7.96
C ARG A 310 25.20 2.54 6.48
N TYR A 311 24.65 1.42 6.05
CA TYR A 311 24.54 1.07 4.62
C TYR A 311 23.49 1.93 3.94
N VAL A 312 22.45 2.29 4.68
CA VAL A 312 21.42 3.24 4.27
C VAL A 312 21.22 4.31 5.35
N ALA A 313 20.94 5.53 4.91
CA ALA A 313 20.48 6.63 5.75
C ALA A 313 18.98 6.82 5.58
N LYS A 314 18.30 7.29 6.63
CA LYS A 314 16.87 7.58 6.60
C LYS A 314 16.64 9.08 6.72
N GLU A 315 16.08 9.68 5.68
CA GLU A 315 15.74 11.09 5.63
C GLU A 315 14.27 11.26 5.22
N ASN A 316 13.49 11.99 5.98
CA ASN A 316 12.07 12.25 5.68
C ASN A 316 11.27 10.99 5.29
N LYS A 317 11.49 9.87 6.02
CA LYS A 317 10.94 8.52 5.76
C LYS A 317 11.56 7.76 4.59
N ASN A 318 12.30 8.39 3.71
CA ASN A 318 12.98 7.72 2.60
C ASN A 318 14.31 7.11 3.05
N LEU A 319 14.65 6.00 2.43
CA LEU A 319 15.92 5.31 2.62
C LEU A 319 16.84 5.64 1.44
N TYR A 320 18.04 6.09 1.75
CA TYR A 320 19.07 6.43 0.78
C TYR A 320 20.29 5.54 1.01
N MET A 321 20.85 5.00 -0.06
CA MET A 321 22.12 4.28 0.03
C MET A 321 23.24 5.28 0.34
N THR A 322 24.08 4.96 1.31
CA THR A 322 25.26 5.75 1.67
C THR A 322 26.45 5.33 0.81
N GLU A 323 27.53 6.12 0.81
CA GLU A 323 28.78 5.75 0.14
C GLU A 323 29.31 4.40 0.66
N LEU A 324 29.31 4.20 1.99
CA LEU A 324 29.65 2.92 2.60
C LEU A 324 28.75 1.78 2.09
N GLY A 325 27.44 2.04 2.00
CA GLY A 325 26.47 1.07 1.48
C GLY A 325 26.76 0.69 0.05
N GLU A 326 27.09 1.66 -0.80
CA GLU A 326 27.46 1.42 -2.20
C GLU A 326 28.72 0.59 -2.34
N VAL A 327 29.77 0.93 -1.59
CA VAL A 327 31.03 0.16 -1.59
C VAL A 327 30.80 -1.29 -1.15
N VAL A 328 30.08 -1.50 -0.02
CA VAL A 328 29.76 -2.84 0.47
C VAL A 328 28.92 -3.62 -0.54
N ASN A 329 27.91 -2.98 -1.13
CA ASN A 329 27.07 -3.60 -2.15
C ASN A 329 27.89 -4.03 -3.37
N ASN A 330 28.79 -3.18 -3.87
CA ASN A 330 29.65 -3.47 -5.02
C ASN A 330 30.60 -4.64 -4.73
N ILE A 331 31.20 -4.69 -3.54
CA ILE A 331 32.01 -5.82 -3.09
C ILE A 331 31.19 -7.11 -3.08
N MET A 332 30.01 -7.07 -2.48
CA MET A 332 29.13 -8.24 -2.39
C MET A 332 28.68 -8.73 -3.78
N MET A 333 28.29 -7.82 -4.65
CA MET A 333 27.86 -8.14 -6.03
C MET A 333 29.01 -8.74 -6.85
N HIS A 334 30.25 -8.27 -6.64
CA HIS A 334 31.42 -8.78 -7.34
C HIS A 334 31.86 -10.15 -6.81
N SER A 335 31.98 -10.28 -5.49
CA SER A 335 32.57 -11.46 -4.86
C SER A 335 31.57 -12.60 -4.60
N PHE A 336 30.27 -12.25 -4.42
CA PHE A 336 29.23 -13.19 -4.04
C PHE A 336 27.96 -13.06 -4.89
N PRO A 337 28.07 -12.97 -6.25
CA PRO A 337 26.93 -12.65 -7.10
C PRO A 337 25.77 -13.64 -6.99
N SER A 338 26.05 -14.92 -6.75
CA SER A 338 25.04 -15.97 -6.59
C SER A 338 24.26 -15.86 -5.26
N ILE A 339 24.88 -15.28 -4.21
CA ILE A 339 24.28 -15.17 -2.87
C ILE A 339 23.44 -13.89 -2.75
N VAL A 340 23.91 -12.80 -3.37
CA VAL A 340 23.18 -11.50 -3.35
C VAL A 340 22.08 -11.43 -4.39
N ASP A 341 21.89 -12.47 -5.17
CA ASP A 341 20.77 -12.59 -6.09
C ASP A 341 19.44 -12.69 -5.32
N VAL A 342 18.45 -11.89 -5.75
CA VAL A 342 17.13 -11.82 -5.12
C VAL A 342 16.45 -13.18 -5.08
N SER A 343 16.59 -13.97 -6.17
CA SER A 343 15.98 -15.29 -6.27
C SER A 343 16.64 -16.30 -5.33
N PHE A 344 17.93 -16.15 -5.04
CA PHE A 344 18.64 -17.02 -4.11
C PHE A 344 18.04 -16.97 -2.71
N THR A 345 17.84 -15.75 -2.17
CA THR A 345 17.27 -15.60 -0.82
C THR A 345 15.84 -16.12 -0.77
N ALA A 346 15.02 -15.81 -1.76
CA ALA A 346 13.64 -16.31 -1.85
C ALA A 346 13.59 -17.85 -1.93
N ASN A 347 14.48 -18.47 -2.70
CA ASN A 347 14.59 -19.93 -2.79
C ASN A 347 15.05 -20.55 -1.48
N MET A 348 16.04 -19.96 -0.80
CA MET A 348 16.49 -20.41 0.50
C MET A 348 15.36 -20.37 1.54
N GLU A 349 14.60 -19.31 1.59
CA GLU A 349 13.41 -19.21 2.47
C GLU A 349 12.39 -20.32 2.17
N SER A 350 12.15 -20.60 0.88
CA SER A 350 11.25 -21.70 0.47
C SER A 350 11.77 -23.08 0.85
N LEU A 351 13.09 -23.30 0.77
CA LEU A 351 13.71 -24.54 1.22
C LEU A 351 13.60 -24.71 2.74
N LEU A 352 13.78 -23.63 3.51
CA LEU A 352 13.60 -23.66 4.96
C LEU A 352 12.14 -23.93 5.37
N ASP A 353 11.17 -23.39 4.65
CA ASP A 353 9.75 -23.76 4.82
C ASP A 353 9.57 -25.27 4.54
N GLY A 354 10.19 -25.79 3.49
CA GLY A 354 10.18 -27.22 3.17
C GLY A 354 10.77 -28.10 4.28
N VAL A 355 11.77 -27.60 5.01
CA VAL A 355 12.30 -28.30 6.21
C VAL A 355 11.26 -28.32 7.32
N ALA A 356 10.60 -27.19 7.59
CA ALA A 356 9.54 -27.12 8.60
C ALA A 356 8.37 -28.05 8.27
N GLU A 357 8.08 -28.24 6.98
CA GLU A 357 7.07 -29.18 6.48
C GLU A 357 7.53 -30.64 6.46
N GLY A 358 8.78 -30.93 6.81
CA GLY A 358 9.35 -32.28 6.74
C GLY A 358 9.60 -32.81 5.32
N LYS A 359 9.51 -31.95 4.30
CA LYS A 359 9.70 -32.28 2.87
C LYS A 359 11.16 -32.26 2.45
N VAL A 360 11.97 -31.45 3.12
CA VAL A 360 13.38 -31.23 2.81
C VAL A 360 14.23 -31.49 4.05
N ARG A 361 15.37 -32.14 3.87
CA ARG A 361 16.35 -32.36 4.96
C ARG A 361 17.26 -31.14 5.08
N TRP A 362 17.33 -30.53 6.25
CA TRP A 362 18.16 -29.34 6.46
C TRP A 362 19.64 -29.55 6.15
N LYS A 363 20.17 -30.75 6.41
CA LYS A 363 21.58 -31.12 6.08
C LYS A 363 21.86 -31.02 4.59
N THR A 364 20.91 -31.44 3.75
CA THR A 364 21.07 -31.36 2.29
C THR A 364 21.17 -29.91 1.81
N ILE A 365 20.45 -28.99 2.45
CA ILE A 365 20.56 -27.55 2.14
C ILE A 365 21.98 -27.06 2.43
N ILE A 366 22.51 -27.40 3.60
CA ILE A 366 23.88 -27.00 4.00
C ILE A 366 24.95 -27.65 3.12
N GLU A 367 24.81 -28.94 2.82
CA GLU A 367 25.70 -29.68 1.94
C GLU A 367 25.79 -29.07 0.54
N ASN A 368 24.69 -28.53 0.02
CA ASN A 368 24.64 -27.86 -1.29
C ASN A 368 25.15 -26.42 -1.25
N PHE A 369 24.96 -25.71 -0.16
CA PHE A 369 25.26 -24.29 -0.04
C PHE A 369 26.72 -24.02 0.38
N TYR A 370 27.24 -24.80 1.35
CA TYR A 370 28.51 -24.50 2.00
C TYR A 370 29.73 -24.56 1.05
N PRO A 371 29.85 -25.53 0.14
CA PRO A 371 31.03 -25.61 -0.76
C PRO A 371 31.16 -24.37 -1.65
N ASP A 372 30.04 -23.84 -2.17
CA ASP A 372 30.04 -22.68 -3.04
C ASP A 372 30.37 -21.42 -2.24
N LEU A 373 29.83 -21.30 -1.00
CA LEU A 373 30.15 -20.20 -0.09
C LEU A 373 31.66 -20.22 0.28
N ASP A 374 32.19 -21.37 0.68
CA ASP A 374 33.61 -21.51 1.08
C ASP A 374 34.57 -21.16 -0.08
N ALA A 375 34.24 -21.61 -1.30
CA ALA A 375 35.00 -21.26 -2.49
C ALA A 375 34.93 -19.75 -2.80
N ALA A 376 33.77 -19.16 -2.70
CA ALA A 376 33.57 -17.70 -2.93
C ALA A 376 34.32 -16.86 -1.88
N VAL A 377 34.29 -17.27 -0.60
CA VAL A 377 35.03 -16.58 0.48
C VAL A 377 36.53 -16.63 0.24
N LYS A 378 37.11 -17.82 -0.06
CA LYS A 378 38.53 -17.97 -0.35
C LYS A 378 38.97 -17.11 -1.53
N LYS A 379 38.20 -17.13 -2.59
CA LYS A 379 38.46 -16.29 -3.76
C LYS A 379 38.41 -14.79 -3.42
N ALA A 380 37.41 -14.35 -2.62
CA ALA A 380 37.31 -12.97 -2.19
C ALA A 380 38.47 -12.53 -1.29
N GLU A 381 38.99 -13.41 -0.40
CA GLU A 381 40.14 -13.13 0.44
C GLU A 381 41.43 -12.92 -0.39
N GLU A 382 41.55 -13.59 -1.54
CA GLU A 382 42.71 -13.46 -2.45
C GLU A 382 42.59 -12.23 -3.38
N GLU A 383 41.40 -11.86 -3.81
CA GLU A 383 41.16 -10.87 -4.87
C GLU A 383 40.76 -9.48 -4.38
N LEU A 384 40.22 -9.35 -3.13
CA LEU A 384 39.79 -8.06 -2.60
C LEU A 384 40.96 -7.19 -2.17
N GLU A 385 41.04 -6.01 -2.78
CA GLU A 385 41.96 -4.96 -2.37
C GLU A 385 41.36 -4.15 -1.21
N GLU A 386 42.22 -3.53 -0.39
CA GLU A 386 41.77 -2.63 0.69
C GLU A 386 41.09 -1.39 0.10
N VAL A 387 39.81 -1.20 0.42
CA VAL A 387 39.06 -0.02 0.05
C VAL A 387 39.07 0.98 1.20
N LYS A 388 39.62 2.18 0.97
CA LYS A 388 39.59 3.30 1.92
C LYS A 388 38.37 4.18 1.62
N ILE A 389 37.52 4.34 2.62
CA ILE A 389 36.41 5.29 2.60
C ILE A 389 36.84 6.47 3.46
N GLU A 390 36.76 7.69 2.94
CA GLU A 390 37.01 8.89 3.72
C GLU A 390 35.91 9.03 4.78
N ASP A 391 36.34 9.24 6.04
CA ASP A 391 35.37 9.52 7.10
C ASP A 391 34.65 10.82 6.79
N GLU A 392 33.30 10.78 6.74
CA GLU A 392 32.53 12.02 6.72
C GLU A 392 32.81 12.78 8.01
N VAL A 393 33.49 13.93 7.88
CA VAL A 393 33.71 14.86 8.98
C VAL A 393 32.35 15.49 9.32
N THR A 394 31.78 15.06 10.44
CA THR A 394 30.55 15.63 11.02
C THR A 394 30.74 17.07 11.49
#